data_62f020b8b843df544cd4a7e3e941c9d6
#
_entry.id   62f020b8b843df544cd4a7e3e941c9d6
#
_cell.length_a   1.000
_cell.length_b   1.000
_cell.length_c   1.000
_cell.angle_alpha   90.00
_cell.angle_beta   90.00
_cell.angle_gamma   90.00
#
_symmetry.space_group_name_H-M   'P 1'
#
loop_
_entity.id
_entity.type
_entity.pdbx_description
1 polymer ?
#
loop_
_entity_poly.entity_id
_entity_poly.type
_entity_poly.pdbx_seq_one_letter_code
_entity_poly.pdbx_strand_id
1 'polypeptide(L)'
;GEISQACFNADKTITFIAYKLGQRINEGKNYCGKLILKDLGLNMNKNVSPAVNEFSFEDIKKNIPKRMENAHKGDHGKLLVIAGDDGFGGAGILTSESGLKTGAGLVRLLTRKSHVSASLAKNPEVMVSGADNAQDLEANLEWPDAVVAGPGLFENYWSEQMLYKLLASLTLNETPALLDAGALRLLTRGIFSKIKLHSQTVLTPHPGEAAEMLATTVKEIQRNRIKSAKELQKKFGCIIVL
;
A
#
# COMPACT_ATOMS: atom_id res chain seq x y z
N GLY A 1 -18.52 12.00 -5.27
CA GLY A 1 -18.63 12.08 -3.97
C GLY A 1 -18.56 13.40 -3.23
N GLU A 2 -18.48 14.58 -3.88
CA GLU A 2 -18.67 15.86 -3.20
C GLU A 2 -20.17 16.06 -2.89
N ILE A 3 -20.46 16.65 -1.71
CA ILE A 3 -21.79 17.01 -1.29
C ILE A 3 -21.99 18.50 -1.56
N SER A 4 -23.15 18.88 -2.11
CA SER A 4 -23.57 20.27 -2.18
C SER A 4 -24.00 20.76 -0.78
N GLN A 5 -24.19 22.07 -0.60
CA GLN A 5 -24.56 22.67 0.69
C GLN A 5 -25.83 22.08 1.32
N ALA A 6 -26.71 21.47 0.52
CA ALA A 6 -27.87 20.72 0.99
C ALA A 6 -27.84 19.33 0.37
N CYS A 7 -27.79 18.31 1.21
CA CYS A 7 -27.80 16.91 0.79
C CYS A 7 -28.81 16.12 1.61
N PHE A 8 -29.62 15.32 0.94
CA PHE A 8 -30.56 14.43 1.59
C PHE A 8 -29.83 13.19 2.10
N ASN A 9 -30.02 12.85 3.37
CA ASN A 9 -29.51 11.61 3.95
C ASN A 9 -30.57 10.52 3.76
N ALA A 10 -30.30 9.60 2.83
CA ALA A 10 -31.26 8.59 2.42
C ALA A 10 -30.99 7.24 3.13
N ASP A 11 -32.03 6.55 3.57
CA ASP A 11 -31.94 5.16 4.02
C ASP A 11 -31.68 4.20 2.85
N LYS A 12 -32.25 4.54 1.68
CA LYS A 12 -32.11 3.76 0.44
C LYS A 12 -32.00 4.71 -0.75
N THR A 13 -31.09 4.42 -1.66
CA THR A 13 -30.95 5.14 -2.93
C THR A 13 -31.13 4.16 -4.08
N ILE A 14 -32.12 4.40 -4.95
CA ILE A 14 -32.29 3.66 -6.18
C ILE A 14 -31.48 4.36 -7.26
N THR A 15 -30.60 3.62 -7.92
CA THR A 15 -29.80 4.09 -9.05
C THR A 15 -30.11 3.28 -10.27
N PHE A 16 -30.16 3.93 -11.43
CA PHE A 16 -30.57 3.30 -12.68
C PHE A 16 -29.36 3.04 -13.59
N ILE A 17 -29.42 1.93 -14.31
CA ILE A 17 -28.49 1.49 -15.35
C ILE A 17 -27.13 1.08 -14.79
N ALA A 18 -26.47 1.93 -14.01
CA ALA A 18 -25.17 1.64 -13.39
C ALA A 18 -25.01 2.42 -12.07
N TYR A 19 -24.16 1.94 -11.19
CA TYR A 19 -23.74 2.71 -10.03
C TYR A 19 -22.96 3.96 -10.48
N LYS A 20 -23.19 5.08 -9.79
CA LYS A 20 -22.43 6.32 -10.04
C LYS A 20 -21.24 6.37 -9.10
N LEU A 21 -20.10 6.79 -9.62
CA LEU A 21 -18.87 6.88 -8.86
C LEU A 21 -19.05 7.67 -7.56
N GLY A 22 -19.74 8.82 -7.60
CA GLY A 22 -20.00 9.65 -6.45
C GLY A 22 -20.80 8.97 -5.32
N GLN A 23 -21.54 7.91 -5.62
CA GLN A 23 -22.26 7.12 -4.61
C GLN A 23 -21.35 6.15 -3.85
N ARG A 24 -20.16 5.87 -4.37
CA ARG A 24 -19.22 4.86 -3.87
C ARG A 24 -17.97 5.43 -3.22
N ILE A 25 -17.71 6.74 -3.39
CA ILE A 25 -16.50 7.39 -2.90
C ILE A 25 -16.82 8.61 -2.05
N ASN A 26 -15.85 8.98 -1.20
CA ASN A 26 -15.88 10.17 -0.36
C ASN A 26 -17.17 10.25 0.48
N GLU A 27 -17.64 11.46 0.70
CA GLU A 27 -18.84 11.74 1.51
C GLU A 27 -20.13 11.19 0.90
N GLY A 28 -20.23 11.12 -0.44
CA GLY A 28 -21.43 10.58 -1.09
C GLY A 28 -21.83 9.19 -0.61
N LYS A 29 -20.84 8.38 -0.20
CA LYS A 29 -21.07 7.06 0.41
C LYS A 29 -21.88 7.14 1.70
N ASN A 30 -21.72 8.19 2.49
CA ASN A 30 -22.37 8.34 3.79
C ASN A 30 -23.86 8.76 3.64
N TYR A 31 -24.24 9.34 2.49
CA TYR A 31 -25.58 9.90 2.28
C TYR A 31 -26.52 9.00 1.45
N CYS A 32 -25.96 7.95 0.83
CA CYS A 32 -26.76 7.11 -0.08
C CYS A 32 -27.54 5.98 0.62
N GLY A 33 -27.19 5.63 1.86
CA GLY A 33 -27.76 4.47 2.54
C GLY A 33 -27.57 3.18 1.70
N LYS A 34 -28.57 2.31 1.69
CA LYS A 34 -28.55 1.08 0.88
C LYS A 34 -28.75 1.40 -0.60
N LEU A 35 -27.72 1.18 -1.41
CA LEU A 35 -27.81 1.34 -2.88
C LEU A 35 -28.53 0.17 -3.52
N ILE A 36 -29.54 0.47 -4.36
CA ILE A 36 -30.30 -0.49 -5.14
C ILE A 36 -30.16 -0.16 -6.61
N LEU A 37 -29.53 -1.05 -7.35
CA LEU A 37 -29.40 -0.90 -8.81
C LEU A 37 -30.64 -1.46 -9.51
N LYS A 38 -31.18 -0.70 -10.48
CA LYS A 38 -32.21 -1.10 -11.43
C LYS A 38 -31.69 -0.83 -12.85
N ASP A 39 -31.52 -1.87 -13.63
CA ASP A 39 -30.97 -1.80 -14.99
C ASP A 39 -31.98 -1.33 -16.06
N LEU A 40 -33.26 -1.28 -15.70
CA LEU A 40 -34.39 -0.91 -16.58
C LEU A 40 -34.51 -1.81 -17.83
N GLY A 41 -33.95 -3.02 -17.79
CA GLY A 41 -33.95 -3.93 -18.93
C GLY A 41 -33.05 -3.48 -20.09
N LEU A 42 -32.21 -2.47 -19.86
CA LEU A 42 -31.26 -2.01 -20.87
C LEU A 42 -30.03 -2.91 -20.89
N ASN A 43 -29.79 -3.58 -22.01
CA ASN A 43 -28.48 -4.16 -22.27
C ASN A 43 -27.47 -3.03 -22.37
N MET A 44 -26.61 -2.90 -21.34
CA MET A 44 -25.50 -1.96 -21.37
C MET A 44 -24.70 -2.23 -22.65
N ASN A 45 -24.80 -1.32 -23.60
CA ASN A 45 -24.06 -1.42 -24.82
C ASN A 45 -22.57 -1.63 -24.54
N LYS A 46 -21.97 -2.62 -25.18
CA LYS A 46 -20.53 -2.95 -25.08
C LYS A 46 -19.59 -1.77 -25.37
N ASN A 47 -20.14 -0.64 -25.78
CA ASN A 47 -19.42 0.58 -26.18
C ASN A 47 -19.21 1.58 -25.03
N VAL A 48 -19.74 1.35 -23.83
CA VAL A 48 -19.53 2.23 -22.68
C VAL A 48 -18.54 1.56 -21.72
N SER A 49 -17.30 2.03 -21.74
CA SER A 49 -16.30 1.61 -20.77
C SER A 49 -16.59 2.24 -19.40
N PRO A 50 -16.58 1.45 -18.31
CA PRO A 50 -16.74 2.01 -16.98
C PRO A 50 -15.57 2.93 -16.63
N ALA A 51 -15.84 4.01 -15.88
CA ALA A 51 -14.81 4.92 -15.42
C ALA A 51 -13.85 4.23 -14.42
N VAL A 52 -14.39 3.28 -13.63
CA VAL A 52 -13.68 2.43 -12.67
C VAL A 52 -14.42 1.10 -12.55
N ASN A 53 -13.71 0.07 -12.16
CA ASN A 53 -14.27 -1.23 -11.81
C ASN A 53 -14.37 -1.35 -10.28
N GLU A 54 -15.48 -1.89 -9.81
CA GLU A 54 -15.64 -2.33 -8.42
C GLU A 54 -15.45 -3.86 -8.40
N PHE A 55 -14.68 -4.36 -7.45
CA PHE A 55 -14.52 -5.79 -7.23
C PHE A 55 -14.88 -6.15 -5.79
N SER A 56 -15.47 -7.31 -5.62
CA SER A 56 -15.87 -7.87 -4.34
C SER A 56 -14.76 -8.73 -3.73
N PHE A 57 -14.93 -9.09 -2.46
CA PHE A 57 -14.04 -10.08 -1.84
C PHE A 57 -14.04 -11.43 -2.58
N GLU A 58 -15.18 -11.86 -3.12
CA GLU A 58 -15.28 -13.10 -3.90
C GLU A 58 -14.45 -13.05 -5.21
N ASP A 59 -14.32 -11.87 -5.80
CA ASP A 59 -13.45 -11.69 -6.98
C ASP A 59 -11.97 -11.81 -6.62
N ILE A 60 -11.59 -11.28 -5.45
CA ILE A 60 -10.21 -11.39 -4.93
C ILE A 60 -9.91 -12.81 -4.49
N LYS A 61 -10.84 -13.45 -3.78
CA LYS A 61 -10.69 -14.81 -3.22
C LYS A 61 -10.33 -15.86 -4.27
N LYS A 62 -10.79 -15.69 -5.50
CA LYS A 62 -10.47 -16.58 -6.63
C LYS A 62 -8.98 -16.59 -6.95
N ASN A 63 -8.27 -15.50 -6.64
CA ASN A 63 -6.84 -15.33 -6.90
C ASN A 63 -5.96 -15.72 -5.70
N ILE A 64 -6.56 -16.03 -4.55
CA ILE A 64 -5.81 -16.48 -3.36
C ILE A 64 -5.54 -17.98 -3.52
N PRO A 65 -4.26 -18.41 -3.62
CA PRO A 65 -3.93 -19.81 -3.79
C PRO A 65 -4.37 -20.63 -2.56
N LYS A 66 -4.91 -21.81 -2.81
CA LYS A 66 -5.19 -22.76 -1.72
C LYS A 66 -3.87 -23.34 -1.21
N ARG A 67 -3.72 -23.38 0.11
CA ARG A 67 -2.59 -24.07 0.74
C ARG A 67 -2.75 -25.57 0.59
N MET A 68 -1.66 -26.24 0.21
CA MET A 68 -1.62 -27.70 0.17
C MET A 68 -1.52 -28.25 1.60
N GLU A 69 -2.11 -29.40 1.87
CA GLU A 69 -2.10 -30.03 3.21
C GLU A 69 -0.69 -30.39 3.69
N ASN A 70 0.22 -30.71 2.76
CA ASN A 70 1.60 -31.03 3.05
C ASN A 70 2.57 -29.83 2.91
N ALA A 71 2.04 -28.61 2.78
CA ALA A 71 2.87 -27.41 2.63
C ALA A 71 3.58 -27.06 3.94
N HIS A 72 4.79 -26.53 3.83
CA HIS A 72 5.54 -25.99 4.96
C HIS A 72 5.66 -24.45 4.87
N LYS A 73 6.14 -23.81 5.93
CA LYS A 73 6.22 -22.34 5.99
C LYS A 73 7.03 -21.71 4.83
N GLY A 74 8.03 -22.39 4.31
CA GLY A 74 8.83 -21.92 3.19
C GLY A 74 8.07 -21.78 1.87
N ASP A 75 6.95 -22.54 1.70
CA ASP A 75 6.14 -22.54 0.48
C ASP A 75 5.18 -21.34 0.42
N HIS A 76 5.06 -20.58 1.52
CA HIS A 76 4.11 -19.47 1.64
C HIS A 76 4.76 -18.09 1.53
N GLY A 77 5.96 -18.03 0.94
CA GLY A 77 6.67 -16.81 0.65
C GLY A 77 7.42 -16.21 1.84
N LYS A 78 8.42 -15.41 1.50
CA LYS A 78 9.36 -14.76 2.41
C LYS A 78 9.18 -13.25 2.31
N LEU A 79 8.80 -12.62 3.40
CA LEU A 79 8.59 -11.18 3.49
C LEU A 79 9.75 -10.52 4.24
N LEU A 80 10.42 -9.56 3.60
CA LEU A 80 11.33 -8.64 4.28
C LEU A 80 10.59 -7.36 4.64
N VAL A 81 10.68 -6.96 5.89
CA VAL A 81 10.14 -5.69 6.41
C VAL A 81 11.30 -4.80 6.80
N ILE A 82 11.37 -3.59 6.25
CA ILE A 82 12.34 -2.54 6.61
C ILE A 82 11.55 -1.40 7.26
N ALA A 83 11.60 -1.33 8.57
CA ALA A 83 10.70 -0.47 9.34
C ALA A 83 11.25 -0.15 10.73
N GLY A 84 10.72 0.90 11.37
CA GLY A 84 11.01 1.18 12.77
C GLY A 84 12.37 1.84 12.98
N ASP A 85 12.47 3.13 12.65
CA ASP A 85 13.61 3.97 13.06
C ASP A 85 13.55 4.29 14.57
N ASP A 86 14.55 4.96 15.10
CA ASP A 86 14.66 5.27 16.52
C ASP A 86 13.38 5.92 17.07
N GLY A 87 12.84 5.35 18.14
CA GLY A 87 11.56 5.73 18.74
C GLY A 87 10.30 5.15 18.08
N PHE A 88 10.41 4.50 16.91
CA PHE A 88 9.27 3.98 16.12
C PHE A 88 9.30 2.47 15.87
N GLY A 89 9.97 1.72 16.72
CA GLY A 89 10.05 0.25 16.64
C GLY A 89 8.68 -0.44 16.58
N GLY A 90 7.66 0.13 17.20
CA GLY A 90 6.29 -0.37 17.16
C GLY A 90 5.73 -0.50 15.73
N ALA A 91 6.11 0.39 14.82
CA ALA A 91 5.68 0.30 13.41
C ALA A 91 6.25 -0.95 12.73
N GLY A 92 7.52 -1.27 12.99
CA GLY A 92 8.14 -2.51 12.49
C GLY A 92 7.47 -3.77 13.03
N ILE A 93 7.16 -3.78 14.32
CA ILE A 93 6.45 -4.89 14.98
C ILE A 93 5.09 -5.12 14.33
N LEU A 94 4.27 -4.07 14.20
CA LEU A 94 2.92 -4.16 13.63
C LEU A 94 2.94 -4.57 12.16
N THR A 95 3.88 -4.05 11.38
CA THR A 95 4.03 -4.41 9.95
C THR A 95 4.40 -5.89 9.82
N SER A 96 5.34 -6.37 10.62
CA SER A 96 5.78 -7.78 10.59
C SER A 96 4.68 -8.73 11.04
N GLU A 97 3.95 -8.38 12.09
CA GLU A 97 2.78 -9.13 12.57
C GLU A 97 1.68 -9.20 11.50
N SER A 98 1.43 -8.09 10.80
CA SER A 98 0.48 -8.04 9.68
C SER A 98 0.92 -8.96 8.54
N GLY A 99 2.21 -9.01 8.22
CA GLY A 99 2.78 -9.92 7.23
C GLY A 99 2.50 -11.39 7.56
N LEU A 100 2.72 -11.82 8.80
CA LEU A 100 2.38 -13.18 9.25
C LEU A 100 0.88 -13.44 9.16
N LYS A 101 0.05 -12.53 9.66
CA LYS A 101 -1.42 -12.68 9.67
C LYS A 101 -2.04 -12.70 8.28
N THR A 102 -1.43 -12.04 7.31
CA THR A 102 -1.89 -12.07 5.91
C THR A 102 -1.38 -13.29 5.14
N GLY A 103 -0.52 -14.09 5.74
CA GLY A 103 -0.19 -15.41 5.25
C GLY A 103 1.23 -15.61 4.76
N ALA A 104 2.15 -14.66 4.96
CA ALA A 104 3.56 -14.88 4.69
C ALA A 104 4.10 -16.04 5.55
N GLY A 105 4.80 -16.98 4.93
CA GLY A 105 5.33 -18.14 5.61
C GLY A 105 6.53 -17.82 6.50
N LEU A 106 7.36 -16.89 6.07
CA LEU A 106 8.51 -16.39 6.81
C LEU A 106 8.54 -14.87 6.74
N VAL A 107 8.70 -14.21 7.88
CA VAL A 107 8.83 -12.75 7.96
C VAL A 107 10.14 -12.40 8.65
N ARG A 108 10.90 -11.50 8.01
CA ARG A 108 12.12 -10.92 8.58
C ARG A 108 11.92 -9.42 8.74
N LEU A 109 12.16 -8.91 9.95
CA LEU A 109 12.18 -7.50 10.26
C LEU A 109 13.63 -7.01 10.34
N LEU A 110 13.96 -6.00 9.55
CA LEU A 110 15.17 -5.21 9.66
C LEU A 110 14.80 -3.84 10.25
N THR A 111 15.36 -3.53 11.41
CA THR A 111 15.03 -2.36 12.21
C THR A 111 16.27 -1.84 12.94
N ARG A 112 16.15 -0.79 13.76
CA ARG A 112 17.25 -0.36 14.64
C ARG A 112 17.58 -1.43 15.69
N LYS A 113 18.85 -1.58 16.05
CA LYS A 113 19.31 -2.55 17.06
C LYS A 113 18.58 -2.42 18.38
N SER A 114 18.25 -1.20 18.79
CA SER A 114 17.49 -0.91 20.02
C SER A 114 16.12 -1.58 20.09
N HIS A 115 15.53 -1.95 18.95
CA HIS A 115 14.19 -2.52 18.87
C HIS A 115 14.17 -4.06 18.80
N VAL A 116 15.32 -4.72 18.64
CA VAL A 116 15.40 -6.16 18.42
C VAL A 116 14.79 -6.94 19.59
N SER A 117 15.20 -6.64 20.82
CA SER A 117 14.70 -7.36 22.01
C SER A 117 13.19 -7.21 22.19
N ALA A 118 12.67 -5.98 22.02
CA ALA A 118 11.24 -5.72 22.13
C ALA A 118 10.44 -6.43 21.02
N SER A 119 10.98 -6.48 19.81
CA SER A 119 10.34 -7.16 18.68
C SER A 119 10.27 -8.66 18.90
N LEU A 120 11.35 -9.30 19.35
CA LEU A 120 11.38 -10.73 19.66
C LEU A 120 10.47 -11.08 20.85
N ALA A 121 10.42 -10.23 21.87
CA ALA A 121 9.53 -10.44 23.01
C ALA A 121 8.04 -10.36 22.61
N LYS A 122 7.70 -9.51 21.64
CA LYS A 122 6.33 -9.34 21.17
C LYS A 122 5.91 -10.41 20.15
N ASN A 123 6.78 -10.71 19.21
CA ASN A 123 6.51 -11.63 18.09
C ASN A 123 7.69 -12.59 17.88
N PRO A 124 7.80 -13.68 18.66
CA PRO A 124 8.92 -14.63 18.54
C PRO A 124 8.95 -15.40 17.21
N GLU A 125 7.88 -15.37 16.44
CA GLU A 125 7.81 -15.97 15.10
C GLU A 125 8.50 -15.14 14.02
N VAL A 126 8.75 -13.85 14.27
CA VAL A 126 9.42 -12.94 13.33
C VAL A 126 10.94 -13.06 13.53
N MET A 127 11.66 -13.25 12.44
CA MET A 127 13.13 -13.15 12.46
C MET A 127 13.52 -11.68 12.50
N VAL A 128 14.20 -11.23 13.56
CA VAL A 128 14.52 -9.81 13.74
C VAL A 128 16.02 -9.60 13.65
N SER A 129 16.43 -8.65 12.83
CA SER A 129 17.82 -8.19 12.72
C SER A 129 17.91 -6.68 12.94
N GLY A 130 18.90 -6.27 13.72
CA GLY A 130 19.23 -4.85 13.86
C GLY A 130 20.17 -4.41 12.76
N ALA A 131 19.94 -3.21 12.20
CA ALA A 131 20.80 -2.61 11.21
C ALA A 131 21.30 -1.23 11.67
N ASP A 132 22.60 -1.01 11.60
CA ASP A 132 23.22 0.29 11.86
C ASP A 132 23.42 1.09 10.57
N ASN A 133 23.59 0.39 9.45
CA ASN A 133 23.91 0.98 8.15
C ASN A 133 23.37 0.14 6.99
N ALA A 134 23.52 0.64 5.76
CA ALA A 134 23.00 -0.01 4.55
C ALA A 134 23.73 -1.32 4.18
N GLN A 135 24.94 -1.57 4.68
CA GLN A 135 25.63 -2.86 4.46
C GLN A 135 24.92 -4.00 5.18
N ASP A 136 24.33 -3.73 6.34
CA ASP A 136 23.54 -4.73 7.08
C ASP A 136 22.27 -5.16 6.30
N LEU A 137 21.81 -4.33 5.36
CA LEU A 137 20.71 -4.66 4.47
C LEU A 137 21.14 -5.60 3.34
N GLU A 138 22.37 -5.49 2.81
CA GLU A 138 22.81 -6.25 1.63
C GLU A 138 22.63 -7.76 1.79
N ALA A 139 23.00 -8.31 2.94
CA ALA A 139 22.85 -9.73 3.25
C ALA A 139 21.37 -10.21 3.26
N ASN A 140 20.43 -9.28 3.22
CA ASN A 140 18.99 -9.56 3.30
C ASN A 140 18.26 -9.36 1.97
N LEU A 141 18.90 -8.79 0.94
CA LEU A 141 18.21 -8.37 -0.29
C LEU A 141 17.92 -9.51 -1.28
N GLU A 142 18.67 -10.60 -1.22
CA GLU A 142 18.47 -11.78 -2.09
C GLU A 142 17.49 -12.79 -1.50
N TRP A 143 17.11 -12.61 -0.23
CA TRP A 143 16.29 -13.57 0.49
C TRP A 143 14.78 -13.46 0.24
N PRO A 144 14.16 -12.24 0.10
CA PRO A 144 12.73 -12.08 0.09
C PRO A 144 12.09 -12.35 -1.27
N ASP A 145 10.87 -12.88 -1.25
CA ASP A 145 9.95 -12.93 -2.38
C ASP A 145 9.12 -11.64 -2.50
N ALA A 146 9.01 -10.87 -1.41
CA ALA A 146 8.38 -9.56 -1.36
C ALA A 146 8.97 -8.68 -0.25
N VAL A 147 8.87 -7.37 -0.40
CA VAL A 147 9.39 -6.39 0.56
C VAL A 147 8.31 -5.40 0.98
N VAL A 148 8.29 -5.04 2.26
CA VAL A 148 7.56 -3.87 2.77
C VAL A 148 8.56 -2.91 3.39
N ALA A 149 8.54 -1.63 3.01
CA ALA A 149 9.41 -0.63 3.58
C ALA A 149 8.68 0.69 3.84
N GLY A 150 9.07 1.37 4.92
CA GLY A 150 8.60 2.72 5.20
C GLY A 150 7.93 2.95 6.54
N PRO A 151 7.12 2.04 7.08
CA PRO A 151 6.47 2.26 8.36
C PRO A 151 7.49 2.59 9.46
N GLY A 152 7.34 3.77 10.08
CA GLY A 152 8.25 4.25 11.10
C GLY A 152 9.65 4.62 10.62
N LEU A 153 9.88 4.81 9.32
CA LEU A 153 11.08 5.45 8.81
C LEU A 153 10.94 6.98 8.93
N PHE A 154 12.06 7.65 9.15
CA PHE A 154 12.14 9.10 9.24
C PHE A 154 12.99 9.70 8.13
N GLU A 155 12.91 11.01 8.02
CA GLU A 155 13.72 11.80 7.09
C GLU A 155 15.11 12.06 7.67
N ASN A 156 15.89 10.99 7.88
CA ASN A 156 17.25 11.02 8.38
C ASN A 156 18.19 10.17 7.53
N TYR A 157 19.48 10.28 7.79
CA TYR A 157 20.52 9.60 7.03
C TYR A 157 20.35 8.07 6.99
N TRP A 158 20.00 7.45 8.11
CA TRP A 158 19.82 5.99 8.16
C TRP A 158 18.69 5.52 7.25
N SER A 159 17.51 6.11 7.38
CA SER A 159 16.33 5.77 6.56
C SER A 159 16.57 6.04 5.07
N GLU A 160 17.27 7.13 4.74
CA GLU A 160 17.66 7.46 3.37
C GLU A 160 18.58 6.39 2.77
N GLN A 161 19.62 5.98 3.51
CA GLN A 161 20.55 4.95 3.05
C GLN A 161 19.87 3.59 2.89
N MET A 162 19.01 3.21 3.84
CA MET A 162 18.24 1.97 3.77
C MET A 162 17.33 1.96 2.55
N LEU A 163 16.56 3.02 2.34
CA LEU A 163 15.64 3.11 1.22
C LEU A 163 16.39 3.17 -0.12
N TYR A 164 17.47 3.94 -0.21
CA TYR A 164 18.26 4.04 -1.43
C TYR A 164 18.82 2.68 -1.86
N LYS A 165 19.41 1.95 -0.92
CA LYS A 165 19.98 0.63 -1.17
C LYS A 165 18.91 -0.39 -1.56
N LEU A 166 17.77 -0.36 -0.86
CA LEU A 166 16.62 -1.19 -1.20
C LEU A 166 16.14 -0.92 -2.63
N LEU A 167 15.87 0.33 -2.98
CA LEU A 167 15.34 0.69 -4.30
C LEU A 167 16.29 0.31 -5.44
N ALA A 168 17.59 0.44 -5.22
CA ALA A 168 18.59 -0.02 -6.18
C ALA A 168 18.48 -1.55 -6.43
N SER A 169 18.32 -2.33 -5.37
CA SER A 169 18.11 -3.79 -5.47
C SER A 169 16.79 -4.15 -6.13
N LEU A 170 15.69 -3.50 -5.74
CA LEU A 170 14.37 -3.75 -6.33
C LEU A 170 14.33 -3.47 -7.83
N THR A 171 15.07 -2.47 -8.30
CA THR A 171 15.17 -2.14 -9.73
C THR A 171 15.89 -3.25 -10.51
N LEU A 172 16.86 -3.91 -9.89
CA LEU A 172 17.63 -5.00 -10.53
C LEU A 172 16.89 -6.33 -10.53
N ASN A 173 16.22 -6.65 -9.43
CA ASN A 173 15.66 -7.98 -9.19
C ASN A 173 14.15 -8.05 -9.45
N GLU A 174 13.50 -6.91 -9.70
CA GLU A 174 12.03 -6.79 -9.88
C GLU A 174 11.21 -7.42 -8.74
N THR A 175 11.78 -7.50 -7.53
CA THR A 175 11.11 -8.06 -6.36
C THR A 175 9.89 -7.21 -6.01
N PRO A 176 8.68 -7.80 -5.89
CA PRO A 176 7.48 -7.08 -5.48
C PRO A 176 7.69 -6.31 -4.19
N ALA A 177 7.26 -5.04 -4.15
CA ALA A 177 7.48 -4.20 -2.99
C ALA A 177 6.26 -3.34 -2.64
N LEU A 178 6.04 -3.11 -1.35
CA LEU A 178 5.09 -2.12 -0.85
C LEU A 178 5.86 -1.04 -0.10
N LEU A 179 5.67 0.21 -0.51
CA LEU A 179 6.27 1.37 0.13
C LEU A 179 5.18 2.24 0.76
N ASP A 180 5.34 2.55 2.04
CA ASP A 180 4.35 3.28 2.85
C ASP A 180 5.01 4.34 3.73
N ALA A 181 4.23 5.26 4.24
CA ALA A 181 4.62 6.22 5.28
C ALA A 181 5.97 6.93 4.99
N GLY A 182 6.98 6.76 5.85
CA GLY A 182 8.27 7.41 5.72
C GLY A 182 8.98 7.17 4.39
N ALA A 183 8.81 5.99 3.77
CA ALA A 183 9.37 5.75 2.43
C ALA A 183 8.73 6.65 1.38
N LEU A 184 7.42 6.92 1.46
CA LEU A 184 6.73 7.81 0.52
C LEU A 184 7.23 9.26 0.63
N ARG A 185 7.47 9.74 1.84
CA ARG A 185 8.05 11.08 2.07
C ARG A 185 9.48 11.16 1.53
N LEU A 186 10.29 10.15 1.80
CA LEU A 186 11.65 10.09 1.27
C LEU A 186 11.68 10.10 -0.26
N LEU A 187 10.75 9.42 -0.94
CA LEU A 187 10.63 9.43 -2.40
C LEU A 187 10.40 10.83 -2.99
N THR A 188 9.91 11.80 -2.21
CA THR A 188 9.76 13.19 -2.67
C THR A 188 11.08 13.96 -2.71
N ARG A 189 12.13 13.45 -2.07
CA ARG A 189 13.44 14.10 -1.99
C ARG A 189 14.25 13.93 -3.27
N GLY A 190 15.00 14.96 -3.62
CA GLY A 190 15.77 15.03 -4.87
C GLY A 190 16.74 13.87 -5.09
N ILE A 191 17.28 13.25 -4.01
CA ILE A 191 18.20 12.11 -4.12
C ILE A 191 17.53 10.89 -4.75
N PHE A 192 16.20 10.76 -4.62
CA PHE A 192 15.39 9.65 -5.18
C PHE A 192 14.81 9.99 -6.56
N SER A 193 14.96 11.22 -7.06
CA SER A 193 14.31 11.69 -8.31
C SER A 193 14.69 10.92 -9.56
N LYS A 194 15.84 10.24 -9.56
CA LYS A 194 16.34 9.44 -10.69
C LYS A 194 15.98 7.95 -10.57
N ILE A 195 15.45 7.52 -9.44
CA ILE A 195 15.10 6.11 -9.21
C ILE A 195 13.73 5.86 -9.83
N LYS A 196 13.68 4.90 -10.74
CA LYS A 196 12.43 4.40 -11.32
C LYS A 196 11.96 3.21 -10.49
N LEU A 197 10.70 3.24 -10.09
CA LEU A 197 10.06 2.09 -9.48
C LEU A 197 9.61 1.11 -10.58
N HIS A 198 9.66 -0.18 -10.29
CA HIS A 198 9.14 -1.17 -11.24
C HIS A 198 7.62 -1.38 -11.05
N SER A 199 6.97 -1.97 -12.05
CA SER A 199 5.50 -2.10 -12.12
C SER A 199 4.86 -2.90 -11.00
N GLN A 200 5.62 -3.77 -10.31
CA GLN A 200 5.15 -4.55 -9.17
C GLN A 200 5.35 -3.84 -7.81
N THR A 201 5.77 -2.59 -7.82
CA THR A 201 5.81 -1.77 -6.61
C THR A 201 4.42 -1.21 -6.32
N VAL A 202 4.00 -1.24 -5.07
CA VAL A 202 2.76 -0.66 -4.56
C VAL A 202 3.10 0.51 -3.64
N LEU A 203 2.53 1.67 -3.90
CA LEU A 203 2.58 2.83 -2.98
C LEU A 203 1.20 3.02 -2.34
N THR A 204 1.18 3.28 -1.03
CA THR A 204 -0.05 3.38 -0.24
C THR A 204 -0.24 4.77 0.38
N PRO A 205 -0.14 5.87 -0.39
CA PRO A 205 -0.21 7.21 0.19
C PRO A 205 -1.59 7.52 0.76
N HIS A 206 -1.64 8.01 2.00
CA HIS A 206 -2.83 8.70 2.47
C HIS A 206 -2.92 10.10 1.81
N PRO A 207 -4.07 10.80 1.87
CA PRO A 207 -4.23 12.07 1.15
C PRO A 207 -3.16 13.14 1.44
N GLY A 208 -2.60 13.16 2.66
CA GLY A 208 -1.51 14.08 3.02
C GLY A 208 -0.20 13.74 2.27
N GLU A 209 0.20 12.49 2.28
CA GLU A 209 1.37 12.02 1.55
C GLU A 209 1.21 12.19 0.03
N ALA A 210 0.02 11.88 -0.49
CA ALA A 210 -0.29 12.11 -1.90
C ALA A 210 -0.16 13.60 -2.29
N ALA A 211 -0.56 14.50 -1.39
CA ALA A 211 -0.42 15.95 -1.60
C ALA A 211 1.06 16.38 -1.66
N GLU A 212 1.89 15.87 -0.76
CA GLU A 212 3.34 16.08 -0.79
C GLU A 212 3.95 15.52 -2.07
N MET A 213 3.61 14.29 -2.43
CA MET A 213 4.14 13.59 -3.62
C MET A 213 3.77 14.30 -4.93
N LEU A 214 2.61 14.96 -4.99
CA LEU A 214 2.15 15.72 -6.17
C LEU A 214 2.40 17.23 -6.06
N ALA A 215 3.02 17.70 -4.97
CA ALA A 215 3.23 19.13 -4.68
C ALA A 215 1.91 19.94 -4.78
N THR A 216 0.84 19.44 -4.15
CA THR A 216 -0.50 20.02 -4.15
C THR A 216 -1.09 20.05 -2.73
N THR A 217 -2.38 20.33 -2.60
CA THR A 217 -3.06 20.36 -1.30
C THR A 217 -3.90 19.09 -1.06
N VAL A 218 -4.11 18.74 0.22
CA VAL A 218 -5.03 17.64 0.62
C VAL A 218 -6.43 17.87 0.05
N LYS A 219 -6.88 19.13 -0.02
CA LYS A 219 -8.19 19.48 -0.58
C LYS A 219 -8.29 19.11 -2.05
N GLU A 220 -7.26 19.37 -2.85
CA GLU A 220 -7.24 18.99 -4.28
C GLU A 220 -7.21 17.47 -4.45
N ILE A 221 -6.43 16.75 -3.63
CA ILE A 221 -6.42 15.28 -3.63
C ILE A 221 -7.83 14.74 -3.36
N GLN A 222 -8.47 15.20 -2.29
CA GLN A 222 -9.80 14.73 -1.88
C GLN A 222 -10.89 15.08 -2.90
N ARG A 223 -10.75 16.21 -3.59
CA ARG A 223 -11.69 16.63 -4.64
C ARG A 223 -11.74 15.63 -5.80
N ASN A 224 -10.61 15.02 -6.17
CA ASN A 224 -10.59 14.02 -7.23
C ASN A 224 -9.53 12.94 -7.01
N ARG A 225 -9.77 12.04 -6.04
CA ARG A 225 -8.82 10.97 -5.66
C ARG A 225 -8.41 10.09 -6.83
N ILE A 226 -9.34 9.78 -7.74
CA ILE A 226 -9.04 8.92 -8.90
C ILE A 226 -8.06 9.61 -9.85
N LYS A 227 -8.26 10.90 -10.12
CA LYS A 227 -7.33 11.68 -10.94
C LYS A 227 -5.97 11.73 -10.27
N SER A 228 -5.94 12.04 -8.97
CA SER A 228 -4.68 12.08 -8.19
C SER A 228 -3.95 10.74 -8.18
N ALA A 229 -4.66 9.63 -8.00
CA ALA A 229 -4.06 8.30 -8.08
C ALA A 229 -3.46 8.01 -9.48
N LYS A 230 -4.15 8.40 -10.55
CA LYS A 230 -3.64 8.27 -11.93
C LYS A 230 -2.41 9.16 -12.19
N GLU A 231 -2.38 10.36 -11.62
CA GLU A 231 -1.22 11.26 -11.72
C GLU A 231 -0.02 10.69 -10.98
N LEU A 232 -0.20 10.14 -9.77
CA LEU A 232 0.83 9.42 -9.03
C LEU A 232 1.32 8.20 -9.82
N GLN A 233 0.41 7.41 -10.37
CA GLN A 233 0.75 6.24 -11.19
C GLN A 233 1.60 6.66 -12.40
N LYS A 234 1.23 7.73 -13.10
CA LYS A 234 1.99 8.26 -14.23
C LYS A 234 3.38 8.75 -13.81
N LYS A 235 3.47 9.38 -12.62
CA LYS A 235 4.74 9.93 -12.09
C LYS A 235 5.71 8.83 -11.69
N PHE A 236 5.25 7.79 -10.99
CA PHE A 236 6.09 6.76 -10.40
C PHE A 236 6.14 5.44 -11.19
N GLY A 237 5.24 5.22 -12.14
CA GLY A 237 5.21 4.03 -12.99
C GLY A 237 4.76 2.74 -12.31
N CYS A 238 4.14 2.83 -11.13
CA CYS A 238 3.83 1.70 -10.25
C CYS A 238 2.36 1.70 -9.81
N ILE A 239 1.95 0.76 -8.97
CA ILE A 239 0.59 0.64 -8.45
C ILE A 239 0.38 1.66 -7.32
N ILE A 240 -0.75 2.37 -7.35
CA ILE A 240 -1.12 3.35 -6.32
C ILE A 240 -2.42 2.93 -5.63
N VAL A 241 -2.38 2.89 -4.30
CA VAL A 241 -3.54 2.67 -3.43
C VAL A 241 -3.73 3.95 -2.60
N LEU A 242 -4.68 4.80 -3.00
CA LEU A 242 -4.91 6.14 -2.43
C LEU A 242 -6.26 6.20 -1.68
#